data_a6837363db36d0c8f007eab760106768
#
_entry.id   a6837363db36d0c8f007eab760106768
#
_cell.length_a   1.000
_cell.length_b   1.000
_cell.length_c   1.000
_cell.angle_alpha   90.00
_cell.angle_beta   90.00
_cell.angle_gamma   90.00
#
_symmetry.space_group_name_H-M   'P 1'
#
loop_
_entity.id
_entity.type
_entity.pdbx_description
1 polymer ?
#
loop_
_entity_poly.entity_id
_entity_poly.type
_entity_poly.pdbx_seq_one_letter_code
_entity_poly.pdbx_strand_id
1 'polypeptide(L)'
;MCIRDRAEYFKGSLSQVYVSAILPTQYGNVELYGFIDELRKDVVYDIKSTSKYEFGKYAHGWQRHVYPYCLIASGQMESIKAFEFTAYALKGGTSRTPLISGTQYPEYYTYNHEQTVKLLTAHVEHFIEFLEANRESITDKKIFGLE
;
A
#
# COMPACT_ATOMS: atom_id res chain seq x y z
N MET A 1 -14.94 17.73 -7.94
CA MET A 1 -13.49 17.93 -8.03
C MET A 1 -13.02 17.54 -9.42
N CYS A 2 -12.31 18.43 -10.09
CA CYS A 2 -11.81 18.23 -11.46
C CYS A 2 -10.46 17.51 -11.42
N ILE A 3 -10.02 16.93 -12.54
CA ILE A 3 -8.66 16.35 -12.70
C ILE A 3 -7.57 17.37 -12.33
N ARG A 4 -7.80 18.65 -12.55
CA ARG A 4 -6.90 19.74 -12.15
C ARG A 4 -6.71 19.84 -10.63
N ASP A 5 -7.77 19.61 -9.83
CA ASP A 5 -7.70 19.68 -8.38
C ASP A 5 -6.84 18.55 -7.80
N ARG A 6 -6.86 17.36 -8.45
CA ARG A 6 -5.99 16.25 -8.09
C ARG A 6 -4.51 16.57 -8.36
N ALA A 7 -4.22 17.15 -9.52
CA ALA A 7 -2.86 17.54 -9.88
C ALA A 7 -2.32 18.62 -8.90
N GLU A 8 -3.16 19.53 -8.43
CA GLU A 8 -2.78 20.53 -7.43
C GLU A 8 -2.57 19.90 -6.06
N TYR A 9 -3.39 18.91 -5.66
CA TYR A 9 -3.25 18.22 -4.37
C TYR A 9 -1.89 17.51 -4.25
N PHE A 10 -1.41 16.87 -5.32
CA PHE A 10 -0.14 16.14 -5.34
C PHE A 10 1.03 16.94 -5.93
N LYS A 11 0.88 18.24 -6.09
CA LYS A 11 1.95 19.09 -6.60
C LYS A 11 3.22 18.99 -5.75
N GLY A 12 4.34 18.62 -6.40
CA GLY A 12 5.64 18.46 -5.75
C GLY A 12 5.82 17.11 -5.05
N SER A 13 4.92 16.14 -5.25
CA SER A 13 5.15 14.75 -4.85
C SER A 13 5.99 14.00 -5.90
N LEU A 14 6.58 12.88 -5.48
CA LEU A 14 7.19 11.88 -6.35
C LEU A 14 6.14 10.81 -6.65
N SER A 15 5.90 10.53 -7.92
CA SER A 15 4.89 9.56 -8.37
C SER A 15 5.54 8.22 -8.70
N GLN A 16 4.80 7.12 -8.45
CA GLN A 16 5.18 5.75 -8.82
C GLN A 16 6.56 5.34 -8.31
N VAL A 17 6.79 5.56 -7.02
CA VAL A 17 8.08 5.27 -6.38
C VAL A 17 8.16 3.78 -6.06
N TYR A 18 9.12 3.08 -6.69
CA TYR A 18 9.43 1.71 -6.33
C TYR A 18 10.12 1.64 -4.98
N VAL A 19 9.68 0.71 -4.14
CA VAL A 19 10.28 0.44 -2.83
C VAL A 19 10.46 -1.05 -2.64
N SER A 20 11.56 -1.45 -2.02
CA SER A 20 11.77 -2.80 -1.54
C SER A 20 12.65 -2.82 -0.30
N ALA A 21 12.45 -3.81 0.55
CA ALA A 21 13.31 -4.06 1.69
C ALA A 21 13.20 -5.51 2.16
N ILE A 22 14.24 -5.96 2.85
CA ILE A 22 14.25 -7.27 3.50
C ILE A 22 13.58 -7.17 4.87
N LEU A 23 12.64 -8.07 5.14
CA LEU A 23 12.06 -8.31 6.44
C LEU A 23 12.66 -9.61 7.00
N PRO A 24 13.49 -9.54 8.06
CA PRO A 24 13.98 -10.73 8.75
C PRO A 24 12.83 -11.43 9.49
N THR A 25 12.73 -12.75 9.35
CA THR A 25 11.77 -13.59 10.06
C THR A 25 12.46 -14.80 10.67
N GLN A 26 11.81 -15.54 11.56
CA GLN A 26 12.34 -16.79 12.08
C GLN A 26 12.52 -17.88 11.00
N TYR A 27 11.87 -17.74 9.87
CA TYR A 27 11.95 -18.66 8.73
C TYR A 27 12.92 -18.19 7.64
N GLY A 28 13.65 -17.10 7.86
CA GLY A 28 14.56 -16.52 6.91
C GLY A 28 14.16 -15.11 6.46
N ASN A 29 14.89 -14.58 5.51
CA ASN A 29 14.66 -13.25 4.97
C ASN A 29 13.55 -13.26 3.91
N VAL A 30 12.61 -12.33 4.03
CA VAL A 30 11.54 -12.14 3.05
C VAL A 30 11.68 -10.75 2.43
N GLU A 31 11.69 -10.67 1.12
CA GLU A 31 11.66 -9.39 0.41
C GLU A 31 10.22 -8.87 0.32
N LEU A 32 10.01 -7.67 0.83
CA LEU A 32 8.78 -6.90 0.64
C LEU A 32 9.04 -5.83 -0.40
N TYR A 33 8.10 -5.62 -1.32
CA TYR A 33 8.25 -4.61 -2.36
C TYR A 33 6.89 -4.05 -2.81
N GLY A 34 6.94 -2.94 -3.54
CA GLY A 34 5.77 -2.35 -4.17
C GLY A 34 6.05 -1.03 -4.83
N PHE A 35 4.97 -0.39 -5.29
CA PHE A 35 4.99 0.93 -5.90
C PHE A 35 4.09 1.86 -5.11
N ILE A 36 4.66 2.96 -4.65
CA ILE A 36 3.94 4.04 -3.98
C ILE A 36 3.35 4.94 -5.06
N ASP A 37 2.05 5.22 -4.99
CA ASP A 37 1.41 6.10 -5.97
C ASP A 37 1.97 7.51 -5.91
N GLU A 38 2.04 8.09 -4.71
CA GLU A 38 2.60 9.42 -4.49
C GLU A 38 3.35 9.49 -3.14
N LEU A 39 4.53 10.09 -3.15
CA LEU A 39 5.35 10.34 -1.96
C LEU A 39 5.64 11.84 -1.85
N ARG A 40 5.25 12.47 -0.76
CA ARG A 40 5.51 13.88 -0.51
C ARG A 40 6.00 14.10 0.92
N LYS A 41 7.21 14.61 1.05
CA LYS A 41 7.91 14.74 2.33
C LYS A 41 7.93 13.40 3.07
N ASP A 42 7.32 13.34 4.23
CA ASP A 42 7.24 12.22 5.16
C ASP A 42 5.87 11.51 5.16
N VAL A 43 5.06 11.71 4.11
CA VAL A 43 3.75 11.09 3.94
C VAL A 43 3.70 10.27 2.67
N VAL A 44 3.26 9.02 2.81
CA VAL A 44 3.00 8.09 1.71
C VAL A 44 1.54 8.15 1.34
N TYR A 45 1.22 8.25 0.06
CA TYR A 45 -0.14 8.31 -0.45
C TYR A 45 -0.42 7.12 -1.37
N ASP A 46 -1.59 6.52 -1.18
CA ASP A 46 -2.13 5.50 -2.07
C ASP A 46 -3.50 5.94 -2.57
N ILE A 47 -3.67 5.95 -3.88
CA ILE A 47 -4.83 6.50 -4.55
C ILE A 47 -5.82 5.39 -4.85
N LYS A 48 -7.02 5.50 -4.33
CA LYS A 48 -8.10 4.55 -4.55
C LYS A 48 -9.25 5.18 -5.32
N SER A 49 -9.73 4.51 -6.36
CA SER A 49 -10.97 4.88 -7.04
C SER A 49 -12.10 3.94 -6.61
N THR A 50 -13.29 4.48 -6.38
CA THR A 50 -14.47 3.71 -5.97
C THR A 50 -15.74 4.36 -6.51
N SER A 51 -16.78 3.57 -6.73
CA SER A 51 -18.13 4.08 -7.03
C SER A 51 -18.85 4.54 -5.76
N LYS A 52 -18.56 3.92 -4.63
CA LYS A 52 -19.11 4.26 -3.33
C LYS A 52 -18.00 4.28 -2.29
N TYR A 53 -17.85 5.42 -1.61
CA TYR A 53 -16.92 5.56 -0.50
C TYR A 53 -17.57 5.09 0.80
N GLU A 54 -16.79 4.34 1.58
CA GLU A 54 -17.10 3.96 2.96
C GLU A 54 -15.84 4.18 3.79
N PHE A 55 -15.96 4.91 4.89
CA PHE A 55 -14.85 5.16 5.80
C PHE A 55 -14.26 3.87 6.34
N GLY A 56 -12.94 3.78 6.36
CA GLY A 56 -12.21 2.61 6.86
C GLY A 56 -12.18 1.41 5.92
N LYS A 57 -12.79 1.48 4.74
CA LYS A 57 -12.79 0.38 3.76
C LYS A 57 -11.39 -0.14 3.43
N TYR A 58 -10.41 0.77 3.39
CA TYR A 58 -9.01 0.46 3.04
C TYR A 58 -8.11 0.30 4.27
N ALA A 59 -8.61 0.55 5.48
CA ALA A 59 -7.84 0.56 6.71
C ALA A 59 -7.08 -0.73 7.02
N HIS A 60 -7.57 -1.86 6.52
CA HIS A 60 -6.96 -3.18 6.71
C HIS A 60 -5.97 -3.56 5.61
N GLY A 61 -5.74 -2.68 4.63
CA GLY A 61 -4.77 -2.89 3.56
C GLY A 61 -3.33 -2.90 4.07
N TRP A 62 -2.54 -3.86 3.61
CA TRP A 62 -1.13 -4.00 4.02
C TRP A 62 -0.22 -2.90 3.48
N GLN A 63 -0.62 -2.21 2.43
CA GLN A 63 0.14 -1.13 1.79
C GLN A 63 0.58 -0.06 2.80
N ARG A 64 -0.29 0.32 3.74
CA ARG A 64 0.02 1.32 4.77
C ARG A 64 1.11 0.89 5.76
N HIS A 65 1.44 -0.39 5.79
CA HIS A 65 2.51 -0.95 6.61
C HIS A 65 3.75 -1.24 5.76
N VAL A 66 3.58 -1.90 4.62
CA VAL A 66 4.67 -2.34 3.75
C VAL A 66 5.45 -1.17 3.15
N TYR A 67 4.77 -0.17 2.59
CA TYR A 67 5.46 0.90 1.88
C TYR A 67 6.31 1.79 2.79
N PRO A 68 5.79 2.28 3.94
CA PRO A 68 6.63 3.02 4.88
C PRO A 68 7.75 2.18 5.46
N TYR A 69 7.49 0.89 5.76
CA TYR A 69 8.53 -0.02 6.19
C TYR A 69 9.68 -0.10 5.18
N CYS A 70 9.36 -0.33 3.90
CA CYS A 70 10.36 -0.43 2.86
C CYS A 70 11.21 0.85 2.72
N LEU A 71 10.58 2.02 2.79
CA LEU A 71 11.29 3.31 2.71
C LEU A 71 12.31 3.49 3.84
N ILE A 72 11.95 3.09 5.06
CA ILE A 72 12.84 3.22 6.23
C ILE A 72 13.91 2.11 6.23
N ALA A 73 13.50 0.85 6.05
CA ALA A 73 14.40 -0.29 6.12
C ALA A 73 15.44 -0.31 4.98
N SER A 74 15.12 0.26 3.81
CA SER A 74 16.08 0.44 2.70
C SER A 74 17.00 1.64 2.88
N GLY A 75 16.77 2.50 3.87
CA GLY A 75 17.51 3.74 4.09
C GLY A 75 17.16 4.88 3.14
N GLN A 76 16.09 4.75 2.34
CA GLN A 76 15.62 5.83 1.45
C GLN A 76 15.05 7.01 2.23
N MET A 77 14.45 6.74 3.39
CA MET A 77 13.91 7.74 4.31
C MET A 77 14.34 7.42 5.74
N GLU A 78 14.63 8.47 6.52
CA GLU A 78 14.94 8.30 7.95
C GLU A 78 13.68 8.06 8.79
N SER A 79 12.57 8.67 8.39
CA SER A 79 11.29 8.55 9.08
C SER A 79 10.11 8.79 8.14
N ILE A 80 8.98 8.18 8.48
CA ILE A 80 7.68 8.43 7.85
C ILE A 80 6.70 8.80 8.95
N LYS A 81 5.96 9.87 8.73
CA LYS A 81 4.96 10.39 9.67
C LYS A 81 3.62 9.68 9.52
N ALA A 82 3.20 9.45 8.29
CA ALA A 82 1.87 8.94 8.03
C ALA A 82 1.73 8.27 6.67
N PHE A 83 0.62 7.56 6.55
CA PHE A 83 0.10 7.01 5.31
C PHE A 83 -1.31 7.55 5.07
N GLU A 84 -1.60 7.98 3.85
CA GLU A 84 -2.93 8.46 3.47
C GLU A 84 -3.50 7.61 2.34
N PHE A 85 -4.69 7.04 2.55
CA PHE A 85 -5.53 6.59 1.45
C PHE A 85 -6.33 7.76 0.91
N THR A 86 -6.03 8.18 -0.30
CA THR A 86 -6.78 9.24 -0.99
C THR A 86 -7.84 8.60 -1.87
N ALA A 87 -9.04 8.38 -1.33
CA ALA A 87 -10.13 7.77 -2.07
C ALA A 87 -10.90 8.78 -2.90
N TYR A 88 -11.12 8.46 -4.17
CA TYR A 88 -11.96 9.23 -5.09
C TYR A 88 -13.25 8.45 -5.37
N ALA A 89 -14.37 8.93 -4.84
CA ALA A 89 -15.69 8.43 -5.21
C ALA A 89 -16.13 9.06 -6.53
N LEU A 90 -16.14 8.27 -7.59
CA LEU A 90 -16.39 8.72 -8.95
C LEU A 90 -17.87 8.52 -9.30
N LYS A 91 -18.51 9.56 -9.82
CA LYS A 91 -19.91 9.53 -10.26
C LYS A 91 -20.02 9.79 -11.75
N GLY A 92 -20.88 9.02 -12.42
CA GLY A 92 -21.13 9.12 -13.85
C GLY A 92 -20.03 8.46 -14.67
N GLY A 93 -20.16 8.56 -15.95
CA GLY A 93 -19.27 7.92 -16.90
C GLY A 93 -19.81 6.58 -17.40
N THR A 94 -20.00 6.55 -18.71
CA THR A 94 -20.20 5.32 -19.48
C THR A 94 -19.09 5.28 -20.52
N SER A 95 -18.98 4.19 -21.26
CA SER A 95 -18.06 4.12 -22.40
C SER A 95 -18.24 5.26 -23.44
N ARG A 96 -19.36 5.97 -23.37
CA ARG A 96 -19.72 7.08 -24.28
C ARG A 96 -19.79 8.44 -23.61
N THR A 97 -19.80 8.51 -22.26
CA THR A 97 -19.94 9.76 -21.52
C THR A 97 -18.75 9.92 -20.59
N PRO A 98 -17.97 11.02 -20.66
CA PRO A 98 -16.85 11.21 -19.75
C PRO A 98 -17.30 11.32 -18.29
N LEU A 99 -16.44 10.92 -17.38
CA LEU A 99 -16.61 11.10 -15.94
C LEU A 99 -16.77 12.59 -15.62
N ILE A 100 -17.87 12.96 -14.95
CA ILE A 100 -18.25 14.35 -14.78
C ILE A 100 -17.85 14.88 -13.41
N SER A 101 -17.80 14.05 -12.36
CA SER A 101 -17.46 14.49 -11.02
C SER A 101 -16.91 13.38 -10.13
N GLY A 102 -16.13 13.77 -9.15
CA GLY A 102 -15.64 12.89 -8.08
C GLY A 102 -15.51 13.66 -6.77
N THR A 103 -15.69 12.97 -5.66
CA THR A 103 -15.44 13.51 -4.33
C THR A 103 -14.21 12.83 -3.75
N GLN A 104 -13.30 13.63 -3.21
CA GLN A 104 -12.08 13.13 -2.56
C GLN A 104 -12.33 12.93 -1.07
N TYR A 105 -11.92 11.79 -0.57
CA TYR A 105 -11.96 11.41 0.83
C TYR A 105 -10.56 10.98 1.27
N PRO A 106 -9.79 11.86 1.93
CA PRO A 106 -8.50 11.47 2.49
C PRO A 106 -8.71 10.75 3.82
N GLU A 107 -8.11 9.57 3.96
CA GLU A 107 -8.03 8.82 5.22
C GLU A 107 -6.58 8.78 5.67
N TYR A 108 -6.27 9.48 6.74
CA TYR A 108 -4.94 9.69 7.26
C TYR A 108 -4.66 8.76 8.44
N TYR A 109 -3.57 7.99 8.35
CA TYR A 109 -3.13 7.04 9.38
C TYR A 109 -1.72 7.38 9.83
N THR A 110 -1.54 7.66 11.10
CA THR A 110 -0.21 7.86 11.69
C THR A 110 0.59 6.57 11.58
N TYR A 111 1.84 6.67 11.17
CA TYR A 111 2.74 5.54 11.05
C TYR A 111 3.57 5.36 12.32
N ASN A 112 3.72 4.13 12.78
CA ASN A 112 4.60 3.74 13.86
C ASN A 112 5.49 2.57 13.40
N HIS A 113 6.78 2.83 13.26
CA HIS A 113 7.71 1.84 12.69
C HIS A 113 7.85 0.58 13.55
N GLU A 114 8.04 0.74 14.86
CA GLU A 114 8.22 -0.41 15.77
C GLU A 114 7.00 -1.34 15.79
N GLN A 115 5.80 -0.76 15.88
CA GLN A 115 4.56 -1.53 15.81
C GLN A 115 4.39 -2.20 14.45
N THR A 116 4.74 -1.50 13.39
CA THR A 116 4.64 -2.04 12.02
C THR A 116 5.58 -3.21 11.81
N VAL A 117 6.83 -3.14 12.27
CA VAL A 117 7.77 -4.27 12.18
C VAL A 117 7.20 -5.51 12.87
N LYS A 118 6.71 -5.37 14.11
CA LYS A 118 6.08 -6.49 14.84
C LYS A 118 4.89 -7.09 14.09
N LEU A 119 4.03 -6.24 13.56
CA LEU A 119 2.83 -6.65 12.84
C LEU A 119 3.16 -7.35 11.51
N LEU A 120 4.08 -6.81 10.73
CA LEU A 120 4.52 -7.39 9.46
C LEU A 120 5.22 -8.73 9.68
N THR A 121 6.13 -8.80 10.67
CA THR A 121 6.83 -10.06 10.99
C THR A 121 5.83 -11.14 11.35
N ALA A 122 4.92 -10.87 12.29
CA ALA A 122 3.92 -11.84 12.71
C ALA A 122 3.02 -12.30 11.55
N HIS A 123 2.60 -11.36 10.69
CA HIS A 123 1.75 -11.70 9.55
C HIS A 123 2.48 -12.53 8.49
N VAL A 124 3.71 -12.17 8.16
CA VAL A 124 4.52 -12.89 7.17
C VAL A 124 4.85 -14.30 7.68
N GLU A 125 5.24 -14.43 8.95
CA GLU A 125 5.51 -15.73 9.57
C GLU A 125 4.28 -16.63 9.57
N HIS A 126 3.12 -16.11 9.95
CA HIS A 126 1.86 -16.85 9.88
C HIS A 126 1.50 -17.27 8.44
N PHE A 127 1.77 -16.41 7.45
CA PHE A 127 1.56 -16.75 6.05
C PHE A 127 2.51 -17.86 5.58
N ILE A 128 3.78 -17.84 6.00
CA ILE A 128 4.74 -18.92 5.71
C ILE A 128 4.26 -20.25 6.33
N GLU A 129 3.84 -20.24 7.58
CA GLU A 129 3.28 -21.40 8.27
C GLU A 129 2.06 -21.96 7.53
N PHE A 130 1.14 -21.08 7.10
CA PHE A 130 -0.01 -21.47 6.31
C PHE A 130 0.39 -22.12 4.98
N LEU A 131 1.36 -21.56 4.25
CA LEU A 131 1.86 -22.11 3.00
C LEU A 131 2.46 -23.50 3.22
N GLU A 132 3.30 -23.68 4.23
CA GLU A 132 3.93 -24.96 4.53
C GLU A 132 2.90 -26.03 4.95
N ALA A 133 1.95 -25.66 5.81
CA ALA A 133 0.88 -26.57 6.23
C ALA A 133 -0.04 -27.02 5.08
N ASN A 134 -0.14 -26.23 4.02
CA ASN A 134 -1.01 -26.49 2.88
C ASN A 134 -0.25 -26.82 1.58
N ARG A 135 1.06 -27.08 1.68
CA ARG A 135 1.96 -27.26 0.52
C ARG A 135 1.44 -28.31 -0.47
N GLU A 136 0.89 -29.40 0.02
CA GLU A 136 0.34 -30.49 -0.81
C GLU A 136 -0.92 -30.05 -1.57
N SER A 137 -1.74 -29.21 -0.96
CA SER A 137 -3.03 -28.76 -1.51
C SER A 137 -2.87 -27.58 -2.48
N ILE A 138 -1.77 -26.82 -2.39
CA ILE A 138 -1.51 -25.67 -3.26
C ILE A 138 -1.02 -26.16 -4.62
N THR A 139 -1.80 -25.87 -5.67
CA THR A 139 -1.52 -26.33 -7.04
C THR A 139 -0.48 -25.47 -7.75
N ASP A 140 -0.45 -24.16 -7.48
CA ASP A 140 0.57 -23.26 -8.04
C ASP A 140 1.89 -23.41 -7.27
N LYS A 141 2.77 -24.27 -7.77
CA LYS A 141 4.05 -24.56 -7.12
C LYS A 141 5.08 -23.42 -7.22
N LYS A 142 4.85 -22.44 -8.08
CA LYS A 142 5.73 -21.26 -8.20
C LYS A 142 5.85 -20.48 -6.90
N ILE A 143 4.81 -20.48 -6.07
CA ILE A 143 4.84 -19.86 -4.74
C ILE A 143 5.93 -20.44 -3.82
N PHE A 144 6.41 -21.65 -4.10
CA PHE A 144 7.50 -22.31 -3.37
C PHE A 144 8.85 -22.25 -4.11
N GLY A 145 8.95 -21.42 -5.15
CA GLY A 145 10.15 -21.35 -6.00
C GLY A 145 10.39 -22.59 -6.85
N LEU A 146 9.36 -23.42 -7.05
CA LEU A 146 9.41 -24.62 -7.91
C LEU A 146 8.81 -24.26 -9.28
N GLU A 147 9.52 -24.63 -10.36
CA GLU A 147 9.05 -24.49 -11.76
C GLU A 147 7.99 -25.54 -12.12
#